data_e4af3db2ab1320e1c50669037cc6e941
#
_entry.id   e4af3db2ab1320e1c50669037cc6e941
#
_cell.length_a   1.000
_cell.length_b   1.000
_cell.length_c   1.000
_cell.angle_alpha   90.00
_cell.angle_beta   90.00
_cell.angle_gamma   90.00
#
_symmetry.space_group_name_H-M   'P 1'
#
loop_
_entity.id
_entity.type
_entity.pdbx_description
1 polymer ?
#
loop_
_entity_poly.entity_id
_entity_poly.type
_entity_poly.pdbx_seq_one_letter_code
_entity_poly.pdbx_strand_id
1 'polypeptide(L)'
;MPFIKQLNKDFFIKNNHIELSPEYIKNPKFSVKKITGTTFGSVLGLNKYKTPLKTWAIMVGIYKETMDETLAKTGTIIEPKIREYAQEKLNLKFKVYNPHEIKYDVFKDDKVYGGIPDGEPVDEFGNISYSDDKPMLEVKTSSCDSLVYKQTEENQLRMVKDENGFPIVKVPGGKKAEWFDADNKFIIPLEYKYQLGLYLYLRKVKKGVFAVGFLQREDYKNMEDFDPNKREIHLVDFSIKDPSQLEKAIEYGREWYKKYVKSEPCISPKISSKEDIDWLKKELKIEIC
;
A
#
# COMPACT_ATOMS: atom_id res chain seq x y z
N MET A 1 15.73 0.87 -14.86
CA MET A 1 14.63 1.70 -15.39
C MET A 1 13.31 1.18 -14.80
N PRO A 2 12.47 2.03 -14.17
CA PRO A 2 11.22 1.59 -13.56
C PRO A 2 10.15 1.16 -14.56
N PHE A 3 10.13 1.74 -15.79
CA PHE A 3 9.38 1.14 -16.89
C PHE A 3 10.11 -0.10 -17.38
N ILE A 4 9.48 -1.25 -17.25
CA ILE A 4 10.02 -2.56 -17.61
C ILE A 4 9.56 -3.00 -19.01
N LYS A 5 8.80 -2.14 -19.70
CA LYS A 5 8.26 -2.33 -21.05
C LYS A 5 8.59 -1.12 -21.90
N GLN A 6 8.57 -1.31 -23.23
CA GLN A 6 9.04 -0.34 -24.18
C GLN A 6 7.90 0.54 -24.71
N LEU A 7 8.10 1.87 -24.63
CA LEU A 7 7.24 2.83 -25.32
C LEU A 7 7.31 2.60 -26.84
N ASN A 8 6.20 2.81 -27.53
CA ASN A 8 6.00 2.59 -28.97
C ASN A 8 6.14 1.12 -29.45
N LYS A 9 6.19 0.18 -28.51
CA LYS A 9 6.17 -1.26 -28.78
C LYS A 9 5.15 -1.99 -27.92
N ASP A 10 5.36 -1.98 -26.60
CA ASP A 10 4.49 -2.66 -25.64
C ASP A 10 3.31 -1.76 -25.25
N PHE A 11 3.49 -0.45 -25.29
CA PHE A 11 2.46 0.55 -25.03
C PHE A 11 2.70 1.85 -25.81
N PHE A 12 1.65 2.66 -25.95
CA PHE A 12 1.65 3.94 -26.67
C PHE A 12 1.03 5.03 -25.80
N ILE A 13 1.44 6.28 -26.00
CA ILE A 13 0.77 7.45 -25.42
C ILE A 13 -0.06 8.10 -26.53
N LYS A 14 -1.39 8.08 -26.38
CA LYS A 14 -2.35 8.61 -27.33
C LYS A 14 -3.50 9.32 -26.63
N ASN A 15 -3.90 10.50 -27.12
CA ASN A 15 -5.06 11.23 -26.60
C ASN A 15 -5.04 11.39 -25.07
N ASN A 16 -3.89 11.68 -24.48
CA ASN A 16 -3.67 11.79 -23.05
C ASN A 16 -3.97 10.49 -22.26
N HIS A 17 -3.78 9.34 -22.86
CA HIS A 17 -3.87 8.02 -22.22
C HIS A 17 -2.66 7.18 -22.59
N ILE A 18 -2.36 6.19 -21.77
CA ILE A 18 -1.47 5.08 -22.12
C ILE A 18 -2.35 3.94 -22.61
N GLU A 19 -2.07 3.41 -23.79
CA GLU A 19 -2.75 2.27 -24.41
C GLU A 19 -1.78 1.11 -24.55
N LEU A 20 -2.16 -0.08 -24.09
CA LEU A 20 -1.34 -1.27 -24.27
C LEU A 20 -1.42 -1.79 -25.70
N SER A 21 -0.30 -2.28 -26.25
CA SER A 21 -0.32 -2.88 -27.57
C SER A 21 -1.05 -4.24 -27.54
N PRO A 22 -1.72 -4.61 -28.67
CA PRO A 22 -2.35 -5.93 -28.78
C PRO A 22 -1.35 -7.10 -28.60
N GLU A 23 -0.12 -6.93 -29.07
CA GLU A 23 0.96 -7.91 -28.93
C GLU A 23 1.34 -8.12 -27.48
N TYR A 24 1.39 -7.04 -26.70
CA TYR A 24 1.68 -7.13 -25.25
C TYR A 24 0.55 -7.86 -24.51
N ILE A 25 -0.71 -7.54 -24.81
CA ILE A 25 -1.89 -8.17 -24.18
C ILE A 25 -1.97 -9.66 -24.54
N LYS A 26 -1.66 -10.04 -25.79
CA LYS A 26 -1.69 -11.42 -26.26
C LYS A 26 -0.53 -12.28 -25.73
N ASN A 27 0.49 -11.66 -25.10
CA ASN A 27 1.60 -12.41 -24.53
C ASN A 27 1.10 -13.34 -23.41
N PRO A 28 1.41 -14.65 -23.43
CA PRO A 28 0.96 -15.59 -22.38
C PRO A 28 1.45 -15.23 -20.96
N LYS A 29 2.49 -14.41 -20.85
CA LYS A 29 2.99 -13.90 -19.56
C LYS A 29 2.27 -12.63 -19.10
N PHE A 30 1.39 -12.07 -19.93
CA PHE A 30 0.60 -10.92 -19.53
C PHE A 30 -0.42 -11.32 -18.47
N SER A 31 -0.36 -10.64 -17.35
CA SER A 31 -1.35 -10.80 -16.28
C SER A 31 -1.59 -9.45 -15.61
N VAL A 32 -2.82 -9.20 -15.26
CA VAL A 32 -3.19 -8.01 -14.52
C VAL A 32 -3.36 -8.34 -13.04
N LYS A 33 -2.92 -7.40 -12.19
CA LYS A 33 -3.07 -7.53 -10.74
C LYS A 33 -4.46 -7.10 -10.32
N LYS A 34 -4.97 -7.69 -9.25
CA LYS A 34 -6.17 -7.21 -8.56
C LYS A 34 -5.89 -5.92 -7.79
N ILE A 35 -6.93 -5.18 -7.47
CA ILE A 35 -6.87 -4.09 -6.50
C ILE A 35 -6.71 -4.71 -5.11
N THR A 36 -5.62 -4.41 -4.42
CA THR A 36 -5.37 -4.84 -3.04
C THR A 36 -5.69 -3.70 -2.07
N GLY A 37 -5.74 -3.99 -0.77
CA GLY A 37 -5.90 -2.93 0.23
C GLY A 37 -4.92 -1.78 0.04
N THR A 38 -3.63 -2.09 -0.17
CA THR A 38 -2.57 -1.09 -0.38
C THR A 38 -2.78 -0.25 -1.66
N THR A 39 -3.38 -0.81 -2.71
CA THR A 39 -3.61 -0.09 -3.96
C THR A 39 -4.98 0.58 -4.03
N PHE A 40 -5.91 0.20 -3.17
CA PHE A 40 -7.27 0.72 -3.18
C PHE A 40 -7.31 2.24 -2.93
N GLY A 41 -6.60 2.71 -1.91
CA GLY A 41 -6.46 4.15 -1.66
C GLY A 41 -5.90 4.94 -2.85
N SER A 42 -4.96 4.34 -3.61
CA SER A 42 -4.40 4.97 -4.81
C SER A 42 -5.42 5.00 -5.97
N VAL A 43 -6.21 3.94 -6.16
CA VAL A 43 -7.30 3.92 -7.15
C VAL A 43 -8.35 4.99 -6.84
N LEU A 44 -8.63 5.25 -5.57
CA LEU A 44 -9.52 6.31 -5.11
C LEU A 44 -8.90 7.72 -5.17
N GLY A 45 -7.64 7.86 -5.56
CA GLY A 45 -6.93 9.14 -5.58
C GLY A 45 -6.58 9.71 -4.21
N LEU A 46 -6.57 8.88 -3.16
CA LEU A 46 -6.30 9.29 -1.78
C LEU A 46 -4.81 9.24 -1.41
N ASN A 47 -4.02 8.51 -2.19
CA ASN A 47 -2.59 8.37 -1.93
C ASN A 47 -1.81 9.54 -2.54
N LYS A 48 -1.15 10.34 -1.72
CA LYS A 48 -0.38 11.52 -2.15
C LYS A 48 0.94 11.20 -2.88
N TYR A 49 1.37 9.93 -2.88
CA TYR A 49 2.62 9.50 -3.52
C TYR A 49 2.39 8.66 -4.78
N LYS A 50 1.15 8.21 -4.99
CA LYS A 50 0.83 7.28 -6.07
C LYS A 50 -0.52 7.59 -6.68
N THR A 51 -0.49 8.13 -7.90
CA THR A 51 -1.69 8.48 -8.65
C THR A 51 -2.43 7.24 -9.16
N PRO A 52 -3.72 7.35 -9.53
CA PRO A 52 -4.44 6.27 -10.20
C PRO A 52 -3.76 5.80 -11.50
N LEU A 53 -3.14 6.71 -12.26
CA LEU A 53 -2.40 6.39 -13.49
C LEU A 53 -1.18 5.52 -13.20
N LYS A 54 -0.34 5.93 -12.23
CA LYS A 54 0.83 5.16 -11.81
C LYS A 54 0.43 3.79 -11.26
N THR A 55 -0.66 3.74 -10.49
CA THR A 55 -1.23 2.49 -9.98
C THR A 55 -1.65 1.56 -11.11
N TRP A 56 -2.35 2.08 -12.12
CA TRP A 56 -2.71 1.33 -13.31
C TRP A 56 -1.47 0.74 -14.01
N ALA A 57 -0.44 1.54 -14.25
CA ALA A 57 0.80 1.09 -14.90
C ALA A 57 1.49 -0.08 -14.15
N ILE A 58 1.44 -0.05 -12.81
CA ILE A 58 1.92 -1.16 -11.97
C ILE A 58 1.03 -2.40 -12.10
N MET A 59 -0.29 -2.20 -12.13
CA MET A 59 -1.26 -3.31 -12.20
C MET A 59 -1.21 -4.05 -13.52
N VAL A 60 -1.02 -3.34 -14.63
CA VAL A 60 -0.89 -3.95 -15.97
C VAL A 60 0.55 -4.36 -16.30
N GLY A 61 1.49 -4.16 -15.39
CA GLY A 61 2.84 -4.69 -15.50
C GLY A 61 3.77 -3.97 -16.49
N ILE A 62 3.49 -2.74 -16.87
CA ILE A 62 4.42 -1.93 -17.69
C ILE A 62 5.43 -1.14 -16.83
N TYR A 63 5.10 -0.90 -15.58
CA TYR A 63 5.93 -0.17 -14.62
C TYR A 63 6.15 -1.02 -13.37
N LYS A 64 7.36 -0.96 -12.82
CA LYS A 64 7.70 -1.60 -11.55
C LYS A 64 8.18 -0.54 -10.58
N GLU A 65 7.44 -0.34 -9.51
CA GLU A 65 7.88 0.51 -8.42
C GLU A 65 9.03 -0.16 -7.65
N THR A 66 10.06 0.60 -7.36
CA THR A 66 11.18 0.14 -6.54
C THR A 66 11.03 0.75 -5.15
N MET A 67 10.96 -0.10 -4.14
CA MET A 67 10.96 0.33 -2.74
C MET A 67 12.41 0.47 -2.26
N ASP A 68 12.67 1.43 -1.38
CA ASP A 68 13.92 1.51 -0.64
C ASP A 68 14.16 0.22 0.16
N GLU A 69 15.37 -0.33 0.09
CA GLU A 69 15.68 -1.62 0.75
C GLU A 69 15.55 -1.54 2.27
N THR A 70 15.88 -0.38 2.87
CA THR A 70 15.71 -0.18 4.31
C THR A 70 14.24 -0.24 4.68
N LEU A 71 13.35 0.43 3.91
CA LEU A 71 11.91 0.37 4.14
C LEU A 71 11.34 -1.04 3.92
N ALA A 72 11.80 -1.76 2.92
CA ALA A 72 11.38 -3.14 2.67
C ALA A 72 11.76 -4.07 3.83
N LYS A 73 12.99 -3.94 4.34
CA LYS A 73 13.48 -4.70 5.51
C LYS A 73 12.70 -4.32 6.78
N THR A 74 12.37 -3.04 6.96
CA THR A 74 11.56 -2.57 8.09
C THR A 74 10.22 -3.31 8.17
N GLY A 75 9.50 -3.42 7.05
CA GLY A 75 8.26 -4.20 6.99
C GLY A 75 8.46 -5.67 7.35
N THR A 76 9.53 -6.29 6.84
CA THR A 76 9.79 -7.71 7.09
C THR A 76 10.20 -8.02 8.54
N ILE A 77 10.94 -7.13 9.20
CA ILE A 77 11.55 -7.39 10.51
C ILE A 77 10.73 -6.79 11.65
N ILE A 78 10.21 -5.57 11.48
CA ILE A 78 9.55 -4.82 12.57
C ILE A 78 8.05 -5.09 12.64
N GLU A 79 7.34 -5.20 11.51
CA GLU A 79 5.89 -5.45 11.53
C GLU A 79 5.51 -6.74 12.30
N PRO A 80 6.22 -7.87 12.18
CA PRO A 80 5.96 -9.04 13.02
C PRO A 80 6.02 -8.74 14.53
N LYS A 81 7.00 -7.95 14.98
CA LYS A 81 7.16 -7.58 16.40
C LYS A 81 6.02 -6.68 16.89
N ILE A 82 5.54 -5.75 16.06
CA ILE A 82 4.35 -4.93 16.38
C ILE A 82 3.09 -5.80 16.41
N ARG A 83 2.98 -6.79 15.54
CA ARG A 83 1.86 -7.74 15.54
C ARG A 83 1.86 -8.57 16.83
N GLU A 84 3.00 -9.09 17.25
CA GLU A 84 3.14 -9.83 18.52
C GLU A 84 2.75 -8.95 19.71
N TYR A 85 3.22 -7.72 19.76
CA TYR A 85 2.80 -6.73 20.75
C TYR A 85 1.28 -6.52 20.76
N ALA A 86 0.67 -6.37 19.59
CA ALA A 86 -0.78 -6.22 19.47
C ALA A 86 -1.53 -7.47 19.96
N GLN A 87 -1.03 -8.66 19.64
CA GLN A 87 -1.58 -9.92 20.16
C GLN A 87 -1.60 -9.99 21.67
N GLU A 88 -0.50 -9.61 22.30
CA GLU A 88 -0.38 -9.58 23.76
C GLU A 88 -1.34 -8.56 24.38
N LYS A 89 -1.37 -7.33 23.85
CA LYS A 89 -2.21 -6.25 24.40
C LYS A 89 -3.71 -6.50 24.23
N LEU A 90 -4.09 -7.14 23.14
CA LEU A 90 -5.49 -7.47 22.83
C LEU A 90 -5.90 -8.83 23.42
N ASN A 91 -4.96 -9.61 23.91
CA ASN A 91 -5.16 -11.01 24.32
C ASN A 91 -5.81 -11.84 23.21
N LEU A 92 -5.35 -11.68 21.98
CA LEU A 92 -5.85 -12.35 20.79
C LEU A 92 -4.70 -13.05 20.05
N LYS A 93 -5.04 -14.08 19.28
CA LYS A 93 -4.14 -14.68 18.31
C LYS A 93 -4.61 -14.36 16.89
N PHE A 94 -3.66 -14.07 16.00
CA PHE A 94 -3.95 -13.76 14.61
C PHE A 94 -3.26 -14.78 13.69
N LYS A 95 -4.01 -15.25 12.70
CA LYS A 95 -3.47 -15.99 11.57
C LYS A 95 -2.70 -15.04 10.69
N VAL A 96 -1.47 -15.41 10.40
CA VAL A 96 -0.58 -14.73 9.46
C VAL A 96 -0.37 -15.67 8.26
N TYR A 97 -0.38 -15.10 7.07
CA TYR A 97 -0.23 -15.86 5.85
C TYR A 97 1.20 -15.79 5.32
N ASN A 98 1.70 -16.91 4.79
CA ASN A 98 2.87 -16.87 3.94
C ASN A 98 2.44 -16.41 2.53
N PRO A 99 2.87 -15.20 2.07
CA PRO A 99 2.42 -14.65 0.79
C PRO A 99 2.70 -15.56 -0.41
N HIS A 100 3.82 -16.29 -0.40
CA HIS A 100 4.20 -17.18 -1.50
C HIS A 100 3.27 -18.39 -1.61
N GLU A 101 2.90 -19.00 -0.49
CA GLU A 101 2.03 -20.18 -0.44
C GLU A 101 0.62 -19.86 -0.94
N ILE A 102 0.09 -18.71 -0.58
CA ILE A 102 -1.25 -18.27 -0.98
C ILE A 102 -1.26 -17.48 -2.29
N LYS A 103 -0.10 -17.32 -2.95
CA LYS A 103 0.06 -16.53 -4.18
C LYS A 103 -0.39 -15.08 -4.02
N TYR A 104 -0.07 -14.47 -2.87
CA TYR A 104 -0.35 -13.07 -2.52
C TYR A 104 -1.84 -12.69 -2.47
N ASP A 105 -2.74 -13.66 -2.33
CA ASP A 105 -4.18 -13.40 -2.31
C ASP A 105 -4.96 -14.46 -1.52
N VAL A 106 -5.72 -14.02 -0.51
CA VAL A 106 -6.66 -14.87 0.25
C VAL A 106 -8.11 -14.74 -0.22
N PHE A 107 -8.40 -13.81 -1.13
CA PHE A 107 -9.72 -13.50 -1.66
C PHE A 107 -9.86 -13.98 -3.12
N LYS A 108 -9.59 -15.27 -3.35
CA LYS A 108 -9.49 -15.83 -4.71
C LYS A 108 -10.78 -15.76 -5.52
N ASP A 109 -11.92 -15.76 -4.84
CA ASP A 109 -13.24 -15.74 -5.48
C ASP A 109 -13.59 -14.36 -6.06
N ASP A 110 -13.11 -13.27 -5.49
CA ASP A 110 -13.29 -11.95 -6.06
C ASP A 110 -12.35 -11.75 -7.26
N LYS A 111 -12.87 -11.28 -8.39
CA LYS A 111 -12.10 -11.12 -9.63
C LYS A 111 -11.43 -9.76 -9.75
N VAL A 112 -11.80 -8.81 -8.91
CA VAL A 112 -11.33 -7.43 -8.92
C VAL A 112 -10.46 -7.14 -7.72
N TYR A 113 -10.89 -7.57 -6.55
CA TYR A 113 -10.23 -7.31 -5.29
C TYR A 113 -9.47 -8.53 -4.77
N GLY A 114 -8.36 -8.26 -4.07
CA GLY A 114 -7.53 -9.30 -3.49
C GLY A 114 -6.60 -8.74 -2.43
N GLY A 115 -5.66 -9.56 -1.99
CA GLY A 115 -4.64 -9.17 -1.03
C GLY A 115 -4.62 -10.06 0.21
N ILE A 116 -3.90 -9.58 1.23
CA ILE A 116 -3.64 -10.31 2.47
C ILE A 116 -3.83 -9.33 3.64
N PRO A 117 -4.76 -9.61 4.57
CA PRO A 117 -4.81 -8.90 5.85
C PRO A 117 -3.57 -9.19 6.69
N ASP A 118 -3.11 -8.23 7.49
CA ASP A 118 -1.95 -8.40 8.35
C ASP A 118 -2.20 -9.38 9.51
N GLY A 119 -3.47 -9.56 9.91
CA GLY A 119 -3.86 -10.57 10.86
C GLY A 119 -5.37 -10.82 10.88
N GLU A 120 -5.76 -12.09 10.78
CA GLU A 120 -7.15 -12.52 10.96
C GLU A 120 -7.29 -13.25 12.31
N PRO A 121 -8.24 -12.86 13.18
CA PRO A 121 -8.37 -13.46 14.51
C PRO A 121 -8.71 -14.94 14.40
N VAL A 122 -8.14 -15.73 15.30
CA VAL A 122 -8.37 -17.19 15.35
C VAL A 122 -8.92 -17.61 16.71
N ASP A 123 -9.63 -18.76 16.70
CA ASP A 123 -10.03 -19.47 17.90
C ASP A 123 -8.87 -20.31 18.49
N GLU A 124 -9.15 -21.05 19.56
CA GLU A 124 -8.18 -21.92 20.22
C GLU A 124 -7.66 -23.06 19.32
N PHE A 125 -8.41 -23.42 18.29
CA PHE A 125 -8.05 -24.45 17.30
C PHE A 125 -7.32 -23.88 16.11
N GLY A 126 -7.11 -22.54 16.02
CA GLY A 126 -6.44 -21.87 14.91
C GLY A 126 -7.34 -21.59 13.71
N ASN A 127 -8.65 -21.76 13.82
CA ASN A 127 -9.60 -21.41 12.77
C ASN A 127 -9.93 -19.93 12.83
N ILE A 128 -10.11 -19.28 11.66
CA ILE A 128 -10.51 -17.87 11.59
C ILE A 128 -11.86 -17.71 12.30
N SER A 129 -11.91 -16.81 13.29
CA SER A 129 -13.07 -16.60 14.14
C SER A 129 -13.25 -15.11 14.45
N TYR A 130 -14.11 -14.46 13.69
CA TYR A 130 -14.47 -13.07 13.92
C TYR A 130 -15.61 -12.90 14.89
N SER A 131 -15.53 -11.91 15.76
CA SER A 131 -16.61 -11.42 16.61
C SER A 131 -16.40 -9.93 16.89
N ASP A 132 -17.30 -9.34 17.66
CA ASP A 132 -17.15 -7.94 18.07
C ASP A 132 -15.88 -7.70 18.91
N ASP A 133 -15.42 -8.71 19.64
CA ASP A 133 -14.21 -8.67 20.46
C ASP A 133 -12.99 -9.26 19.77
N LYS A 134 -13.15 -9.76 18.54
CA LYS A 134 -12.08 -10.35 17.72
C LYS A 134 -11.99 -9.63 16.37
N PRO A 135 -11.43 -8.40 16.34
CA PRO A 135 -11.30 -7.61 15.13
C PRO A 135 -10.20 -8.13 14.19
N MET A 136 -10.27 -7.74 12.91
CA MET A 136 -9.16 -7.89 11.97
C MET A 136 -8.04 -6.92 12.33
N LEU A 137 -6.79 -7.37 12.29
CA LEU A 137 -5.61 -6.53 12.56
C LEU A 137 -5.03 -5.96 11.27
N GLU A 138 -4.70 -4.68 11.29
CA GLU A 138 -3.88 -3.98 10.31
C GLU A 138 -2.68 -3.33 11.00
N VAL A 139 -1.47 -3.67 10.58
CA VAL A 139 -0.23 -3.13 11.14
C VAL A 139 0.30 -2.00 10.26
N LYS A 140 0.70 -0.91 10.88
CA LYS A 140 1.35 0.22 10.20
C LYS A 140 2.61 0.64 10.93
N THR A 141 3.67 0.85 10.16
CA THR A 141 4.88 1.51 10.61
C THR A 141 4.99 2.90 10.00
N SER A 142 5.40 3.88 10.76
CA SER A 142 5.69 5.22 10.30
C SER A 142 6.96 5.73 10.98
N SER A 143 7.78 6.50 10.25
CA SER A 143 8.88 7.22 10.91
C SER A 143 8.32 8.27 11.87
N CYS A 144 9.02 8.54 12.97
CA CYS A 144 8.77 9.75 13.75
C CYS A 144 9.09 10.99 12.92
N ASP A 145 10.22 10.98 12.23
CA ASP A 145 10.77 12.11 11.52
C ASP A 145 10.50 12.04 10.01
N SER A 146 10.42 13.18 9.36
CA SER A 146 10.58 13.23 7.91
C SER A 146 12.07 13.03 7.58
N LEU A 147 12.35 12.00 6.77
CA LEU A 147 13.72 11.61 6.42
C LEU A 147 14.13 12.15 5.06
N VAL A 148 15.44 12.26 4.84
CA VAL A 148 16.01 12.66 3.56
C VAL A 148 16.11 11.46 2.63
N TYR A 149 15.58 11.61 1.41
CA TYR A 149 15.72 10.63 0.34
C TYR A 149 16.45 11.25 -0.85
N LYS A 150 17.29 10.46 -1.48
CA LYS A 150 18.01 10.83 -2.70
C LYS A 150 17.54 9.95 -3.84
N GLN A 151 17.43 10.54 -5.01
CA GLN A 151 17.17 9.77 -6.21
C GLN A 151 18.50 9.24 -6.76
N THR A 152 18.53 7.94 -7.08
CA THR A 152 19.67 7.32 -7.76
C THR A 152 19.61 7.60 -9.27
N GLU A 153 20.70 7.31 -9.99
CA GLU A 153 20.75 7.37 -11.46
C GLU A 153 19.70 6.46 -12.13
N GLU A 154 19.30 5.40 -11.44
CA GLU A 154 18.25 4.47 -11.88
C GLU A 154 16.82 4.95 -11.51
N ASN A 155 16.66 6.20 -11.09
CA ASN A 155 15.40 6.78 -10.65
C ASN A 155 14.78 6.12 -9.41
N GLN A 156 15.57 5.45 -8.56
CA GLN A 156 15.11 4.88 -7.30
C GLN A 156 15.26 5.90 -6.17
N LEU A 157 14.28 6.03 -5.31
CA LEU A 157 14.42 6.76 -4.06
C LEU A 157 15.17 5.89 -3.06
N ARG A 158 16.27 6.43 -2.50
CA ARG A 158 17.06 5.80 -1.46
C ARG A 158 17.15 6.69 -0.24
N MET A 159 16.93 6.11 0.93
CA MET A 159 17.11 6.76 2.21
C MET A 159 18.58 7.16 2.38
N VAL A 160 18.83 8.43 2.68
CA VAL A 160 20.18 8.93 2.92
C VAL A 160 20.55 8.65 4.38
N LYS A 161 21.72 8.06 4.57
CA LYS A 161 22.27 7.73 5.89
C LYS A 161 23.56 8.52 6.14
N ASP A 162 23.81 8.85 7.40
CA ASP A 162 25.07 9.43 7.83
C ASP A 162 26.19 8.37 7.88
N GLU A 163 27.42 8.78 8.25
CA GLU A 163 28.61 7.91 8.38
C GLU A 163 28.44 6.78 9.40
N ASN A 164 27.54 6.97 10.36
CA ASN A 164 27.21 5.98 11.39
C ASN A 164 26.06 5.06 10.98
N GLY A 165 25.49 5.25 9.77
CA GLY A 165 24.40 4.43 9.23
C GLY A 165 23.01 4.83 9.69
N PHE A 166 22.82 5.98 10.36
CA PHE A 166 21.51 6.47 10.75
C PHE A 166 20.88 7.30 9.62
N PRO A 167 19.56 7.22 9.42
CA PRO A 167 18.85 8.09 8.49
C PRO A 167 19.06 9.58 8.80
N ILE A 168 19.26 10.39 7.77
CA ILE A 168 19.35 11.84 7.93
C ILE A 168 17.93 12.40 8.06
N VAL A 169 17.71 13.16 9.14
CA VAL A 169 16.42 13.81 9.42
C VAL A 169 16.32 15.11 8.61
N LYS A 170 15.21 15.28 7.90
CA LYS A 170 14.82 16.51 7.21
C LYS A 170 14.01 17.44 8.12
N VAL A 171 12.99 16.88 8.78
CA VAL A 171 12.11 17.59 9.71
C VAL A 171 11.85 16.69 10.90
N PRO A 172 12.32 17.04 12.11
CA PRO A 172 12.02 16.30 13.33
C PRO A 172 10.52 16.25 13.60
N GLY A 173 10.00 15.06 13.95
CA GLY A 173 8.56 14.85 14.20
C GLY A 173 7.65 14.99 12.98
N GLY A 174 8.18 15.39 11.83
CA GLY A 174 7.39 15.81 10.68
C GLY A 174 6.56 14.69 10.04
N LYS A 175 6.99 13.43 10.16
CA LYS A 175 6.23 12.31 9.61
C LYS A 175 5.16 11.84 10.59
N LYS A 176 5.47 11.85 11.89
CA LYS A 176 4.52 11.54 12.95
C LYS A 176 3.37 12.54 12.97
N ALA A 177 3.65 13.84 12.73
CA ALA A 177 2.62 14.88 12.71
C ALA A 177 1.49 14.62 11.70
N GLU A 178 1.73 13.83 10.64
CA GLU A 178 0.70 13.45 9.66
C GLU A 178 -0.39 12.53 10.25
N TRP A 179 -0.17 11.98 11.45
CA TRP A 179 -1.09 11.10 12.17
C TRP A 179 -1.89 11.82 13.27
N PHE A 180 -1.80 13.14 13.29
CA PHE A 180 -2.54 13.97 14.24
C PHE A 180 -3.30 15.07 13.49
N ASP A 181 -4.51 15.37 13.96
CA ASP A 181 -5.30 16.48 13.43
C ASP A 181 -4.89 17.83 14.07
N ALA A 182 -5.59 18.90 13.70
CA ALA A 182 -5.32 20.24 14.20
C ALA A 182 -5.49 20.39 15.73
N ASP A 183 -6.30 19.52 16.34
CA ASP A 183 -6.54 19.46 17.78
C ASP A 183 -5.57 18.49 18.49
N ASN A 184 -4.53 18.06 17.81
CA ASN A 184 -3.54 17.08 18.27
C ASN A 184 -4.14 15.72 18.69
N LYS A 185 -5.26 15.35 18.08
CA LYS A 185 -5.88 14.04 18.26
C LYS A 185 -5.34 13.06 17.24
N PHE A 186 -5.03 11.84 17.70
CA PHE A 186 -4.55 10.78 16.82
C PHE A 186 -5.61 10.39 15.79
N ILE A 187 -5.21 10.35 14.52
CA ILE A 187 -6.06 10.00 13.39
C ILE A 187 -5.40 8.93 12.51
N ILE A 188 -6.22 8.05 11.96
CA ILE A 188 -5.76 7.14 10.90
C ILE A 188 -5.97 7.85 9.55
N PRO A 189 -4.92 7.96 8.70
CA PRO A 189 -5.07 8.49 7.35
C PRO A 189 -6.15 7.74 6.54
N LEU A 190 -6.88 8.49 5.72
CA LEU A 190 -8.06 7.96 5.03
C LEU A 190 -7.74 6.78 4.12
N GLU A 191 -6.60 6.79 3.46
CA GLU A 191 -6.14 5.68 2.61
C GLU A 191 -6.04 4.36 3.38
N TYR A 192 -5.57 4.38 4.63
CA TYR A 192 -5.48 3.18 5.47
C TYR A 192 -6.84 2.72 5.98
N LYS A 193 -7.76 3.66 6.26
CA LYS A 193 -9.15 3.31 6.59
C LYS A 193 -9.82 2.54 5.45
N TYR A 194 -9.58 2.96 4.21
CA TYR A 194 -10.09 2.24 3.03
C TYR A 194 -9.36 0.92 2.80
N GLN A 195 -8.07 0.83 3.13
CA GLN A 195 -7.32 -0.43 3.05
C GLN A 195 -7.95 -1.49 3.96
N LEU A 196 -8.06 -1.20 5.26
CA LEU A 196 -8.69 -2.12 6.21
C LEU A 196 -10.18 -2.32 5.90
N GLY A 197 -10.90 -1.25 5.53
CA GLY A 197 -12.31 -1.32 5.14
C GLY A 197 -12.58 -2.28 4.00
N LEU A 198 -11.71 -2.31 2.98
CA LEU A 198 -11.81 -3.27 1.88
C LEU A 198 -11.72 -4.72 2.38
N TYR A 199 -10.77 -5.03 3.23
CA TYR A 199 -10.62 -6.39 3.76
C TYR A 199 -11.79 -6.80 4.66
N LEU A 200 -12.28 -5.87 5.50
CA LEU A 200 -13.49 -6.09 6.29
C LEU A 200 -14.71 -6.38 5.40
N TYR A 201 -14.88 -5.62 4.32
CA TYR A 201 -15.95 -5.84 3.35
C TYR A 201 -15.85 -7.22 2.70
N LEU A 202 -14.66 -7.61 2.24
CA LEU A 202 -14.43 -8.92 1.60
C LEU A 202 -14.67 -10.10 2.56
N ARG A 203 -14.43 -9.90 3.86
CA ARG A 203 -14.75 -10.90 4.91
C ARG A 203 -16.16 -10.79 5.46
N LYS A 204 -16.93 -9.77 5.05
CA LYS A 204 -18.28 -9.47 5.57
C LYS A 204 -18.30 -9.26 7.08
N VAL A 205 -17.25 -8.64 7.61
CA VAL A 205 -17.11 -8.27 9.02
C VAL A 205 -16.99 -6.75 9.16
N LYS A 206 -17.21 -6.22 10.37
CA LYS A 206 -17.34 -4.76 10.57
C LYS A 206 -16.23 -4.16 11.41
N LYS A 207 -15.51 -4.97 12.17
CA LYS A 207 -14.54 -4.48 13.16
C LYS A 207 -13.12 -4.84 12.79
N GLY A 208 -12.26 -3.88 12.91
CA GLY A 208 -10.81 -4.00 12.77
C GLY A 208 -10.10 -3.20 13.85
N VAL A 209 -8.81 -3.41 13.98
CA VAL A 209 -7.91 -2.66 14.85
C VAL A 209 -6.64 -2.32 14.08
N PHE A 210 -6.19 -1.08 14.20
CA PHE A 210 -4.88 -0.67 13.72
C PHE A 210 -3.85 -0.80 14.84
N ALA A 211 -2.70 -1.38 14.54
CA ALA A 211 -1.50 -1.30 15.35
C ALA A 211 -0.49 -0.40 14.64
N VAL A 212 -0.35 0.83 15.10
CA VAL A 212 0.50 1.85 14.47
C VAL A 212 1.74 2.10 15.31
N GLY A 213 2.91 1.70 14.81
CA GLY A 213 4.19 1.92 15.47
C GLY A 213 4.98 3.07 14.86
N PHE A 214 5.50 3.97 15.72
CA PHE A 214 6.37 5.07 15.31
C PHE A 214 7.83 4.70 15.50
N LEU A 215 8.56 4.67 14.39
CA LEU A 215 9.96 4.28 14.32
C LEU A 215 10.88 5.47 14.52
N GLN A 216 11.90 5.30 15.32
CA GLN A 216 13.00 6.22 15.52
C GLN A 216 14.16 5.91 14.55
N ARG A 217 15.16 6.80 14.47
CA ARG A 217 16.32 6.64 13.58
C ARG A 217 17.08 5.33 13.82
N GLU A 218 17.18 4.94 15.08
CA GLU A 218 17.86 3.74 15.57
C GLU A 218 17.24 2.47 14.98
N ASP A 219 15.91 2.47 14.82
CA ASP A 219 15.16 1.32 14.33
C ASP A 219 15.44 1.01 12.86
N TYR A 220 15.85 2.03 12.08
CA TYR A 220 16.27 1.84 10.68
C TYR A 220 17.71 1.34 10.53
N LYS A 221 18.53 1.49 11.58
CA LYS A 221 19.90 0.96 11.61
C LYS A 221 19.94 -0.45 12.17
N ASN A 222 19.28 -0.67 13.30
CA ASN A 222 19.32 -1.91 14.07
C ASN A 222 17.90 -2.51 14.21
N MET A 223 17.30 -2.92 13.11
CA MET A 223 15.90 -3.41 13.08
C MET A 223 15.67 -4.64 13.95
N GLU A 224 16.70 -5.49 14.08
CA GLU A 224 16.63 -6.69 14.92
C GLU A 224 16.49 -6.36 16.42
N ASP A 225 17.02 -5.22 16.84
CA ASP A 225 16.98 -4.76 18.25
C ASP A 225 15.68 -3.99 18.56
N PHE A 226 14.76 -3.84 17.60
CA PHE A 226 13.49 -3.16 17.81
C PHE A 226 12.69 -3.85 18.93
N ASP A 227 12.36 -3.08 19.96
CA ASP A 227 11.54 -3.49 21.08
C ASP A 227 10.25 -2.65 21.10
N PRO A 228 9.10 -3.24 20.82
CA PRO A 228 7.83 -2.51 20.76
C PRO A 228 7.43 -1.88 22.10
N ASN A 229 7.92 -2.43 23.23
CA ASN A 229 7.63 -1.87 24.56
C ASN A 229 8.39 -0.56 24.84
N LYS A 230 9.42 -0.25 24.03
CA LYS A 230 10.20 0.98 24.11
C LYS A 230 9.84 2.01 23.04
N ARG A 231 8.76 1.77 22.30
CA ARG A 231 8.28 2.63 21.23
C ARG A 231 6.85 3.05 21.45
N GLU A 232 6.48 4.16 20.83
CA GLU A 232 5.09 4.60 20.81
C GLU A 232 4.31 3.75 19.81
N ILE A 233 3.37 2.96 20.33
CA ILE A 233 2.47 2.12 19.54
C ILE A 233 1.04 2.44 19.92
N HIS A 234 0.23 2.80 18.93
CA HIS A 234 -1.19 3.04 19.10
C HIS A 234 -1.98 1.83 18.63
N LEU A 235 -2.83 1.29 19.52
CA LEU A 235 -3.88 0.35 19.15
C LEU A 235 -5.19 1.14 19.01
N VAL A 236 -5.73 1.17 17.80
CA VAL A 236 -6.89 2.03 17.47
C VAL A 236 -8.00 1.19 16.89
N ASP A 237 -9.10 1.10 17.62
CA ASP A 237 -10.29 0.43 17.14
C ASP A 237 -10.84 1.10 15.88
N PHE A 238 -11.21 0.29 14.93
CA PHE A 238 -11.82 0.72 13.68
C PHE A 238 -13.13 -0.01 13.45
N SER A 239 -14.15 0.72 13.08
CA SER A 239 -15.41 0.14 12.64
C SER A 239 -15.97 0.91 11.45
N ILE A 240 -16.62 0.19 10.56
CA ILE A 240 -17.33 0.79 9.44
C ILE A 240 -18.61 1.43 9.99
N LYS A 241 -18.57 2.76 10.18
CA LYS A 241 -19.70 3.54 10.71
C LYS A 241 -20.79 3.75 9.66
N ASP A 242 -20.37 4.04 8.43
CA ASP A 242 -21.27 4.21 7.29
C ASP A 242 -20.88 3.22 6.17
N PRO A 243 -21.55 2.04 6.10
CA PRO A 243 -21.31 1.07 5.05
C PRO A 243 -21.51 1.65 3.64
N SER A 244 -22.43 2.60 3.48
CA SER A 244 -22.77 3.15 2.16
C SER A 244 -21.62 3.89 1.50
N GLN A 245 -20.78 4.58 2.26
CA GLN A 245 -19.59 5.26 1.72
C GLN A 245 -18.54 4.24 1.26
N LEU A 246 -18.33 3.20 2.04
CA LEU A 246 -17.40 2.12 1.66
C LEU A 246 -17.91 1.35 0.43
N GLU A 247 -19.19 1.03 0.38
CA GLU A 247 -19.83 0.35 -0.76
C GLU A 247 -19.71 1.17 -2.04
N LYS A 248 -19.94 2.48 -1.98
CA LYS A 248 -19.73 3.39 -3.12
C LYS A 248 -18.28 3.39 -3.59
N ALA A 249 -17.32 3.42 -2.67
CA ALA A 249 -15.91 3.38 -3.01
C ALA A 249 -15.53 2.03 -3.64
N ILE A 250 -16.07 0.92 -3.14
CA ILE A 250 -15.85 -0.42 -3.69
C ILE A 250 -16.45 -0.53 -5.09
N GLU A 251 -17.67 -0.03 -5.30
CA GLU A 251 -18.28 -0.03 -6.64
C GLU A 251 -17.48 0.83 -7.61
N TYR A 252 -17.06 2.04 -7.19
CA TYR A 252 -16.15 2.85 -7.97
C TYR A 252 -14.89 2.09 -8.38
N GLY A 253 -14.25 1.37 -7.47
CA GLY A 253 -13.06 0.57 -7.79
C GLY A 253 -13.35 -0.58 -8.76
N ARG A 254 -14.54 -1.22 -8.70
CA ARG A 254 -14.98 -2.24 -9.68
C ARG A 254 -15.16 -1.64 -11.07
N GLU A 255 -15.84 -0.49 -11.15
CA GLU A 255 -16.02 0.23 -12.40
C GLU A 255 -14.69 0.73 -12.98
N TRP A 256 -13.81 1.27 -12.12
CA TRP A 256 -12.48 1.70 -12.51
C TRP A 256 -11.67 0.53 -13.09
N TYR A 257 -11.69 -0.64 -12.40
CA TYR A 257 -10.99 -1.83 -12.87
C TYR A 257 -11.53 -2.32 -14.22
N LYS A 258 -12.85 -2.39 -14.35
CA LYS A 258 -13.51 -2.76 -15.62
C LYS A 258 -13.14 -1.80 -16.74
N LYS A 259 -13.17 -0.49 -16.47
CA LYS A 259 -12.94 0.56 -17.46
C LYS A 259 -11.50 0.63 -17.92
N TYR A 260 -10.52 0.46 -17.03
CA TYR A 260 -9.13 0.74 -17.33
C TYR A 260 -8.24 -0.50 -17.38
N VAL A 261 -8.58 -1.56 -16.67
CA VAL A 261 -7.73 -2.76 -16.59
C VAL A 261 -8.24 -3.88 -17.48
N LYS A 262 -9.57 -3.99 -17.63
CA LYS A 262 -10.23 -5.06 -18.40
C LYS A 262 -10.87 -4.57 -19.70
N SER A 263 -10.70 -3.32 -20.06
CA SER A 263 -11.19 -2.80 -21.37
C SER A 263 -10.38 -3.34 -22.54
N GLU A 264 -11.01 -3.36 -23.68
CA GLU A 264 -10.38 -3.63 -24.98
C GLU A 264 -10.66 -2.46 -25.93
N PRO A 265 -9.63 -1.67 -26.28
CA PRO A 265 -8.23 -1.77 -25.85
C PRO A 265 -8.04 -1.45 -24.35
N CYS A 266 -7.00 -2.02 -23.75
CA CYS A 266 -6.65 -1.70 -22.35
C CYS A 266 -6.00 -0.32 -22.30
N ILE A 267 -6.70 0.66 -21.73
CA ILE A 267 -6.31 2.06 -21.67
C ILE A 267 -6.20 2.55 -20.22
N SER A 268 -5.28 3.46 -19.98
CA SER A 268 -5.07 4.05 -18.64
C SER A 268 -6.17 5.07 -18.26
N PRO A 269 -6.26 5.47 -16.99
CA PRO A 269 -6.81 6.77 -16.63
C PRO A 269 -6.15 7.89 -17.45
N LYS A 270 -6.86 9.01 -17.60
CA LYS A 270 -6.38 10.16 -18.37
C LYS A 270 -5.13 10.77 -17.70
N ILE A 271 -4.11 11.08 -18.50
CA ILE A 271 -2.96 11.87 -18.09
C ILE A 271 -3.43 13.32 -17.96
N SER A 272 -3.67 13.79 -16.76
CA SER A 272 -4.28 15.12 -16.54
C SER A 272 -3.64 15.90 -15.40
N SER A 273 -3.02 15.25 -14.42
CA SER A 273 -2.37 15.90 -13.31
C SER A 273 -0.92 16.29 -13.64
N LYS A 274 -0.42 17.32 -12.98
CA LYS A 274 0.99 17.70 -13.11
C LYS A 274 1.90 16.56 -12.63
N GLU A 275 1.49 15.86 -11.58
CA GLU A 275 2.20 14.72 -11.02
C GLU A 275 2.36 13.58 -12.03
N ASP A 276 1.31 13.27 -12.80
CA ASP A 276 1.35 12.27 -13.86
C ASP A 276 2.29 12.67 -14.99
N ILE A 277 2.20 13.93 -15.42
CA ILE A 277 3.04 14.48 -16.49
C ILE A 277 4.51 14.47 -16.08
N ASP A 278 4.82 14.99 -14.88
CA ASP A 278 6.18 15.04 -14.34
C ASP A 278 6.75 13.63 -14.16
N TRP A 279 5.93 12.69 -13.68
CA TRP A 279 6.32 11.28 -13.55
C TRP A 279 6.67 10.66 -14.91
N LEU A 280 5.80 10.82 -15.93
CA LEU A 280 6.03 10.25 -17.26
C LEU A 280 7.24 10.87 -17.94
N LYS A 281 7.39 12.22 -17.91
CA LYS A 281 8.56 12.92 -18.46
C LYS A 281 9.86 12.40 -17.87
N LYS A 282 9.87 12.25 -16.55
CA LYS A 282 11.03 11.77 -15.82
C LYS A 282 11.38 10.32 -16.13
N GLU A 283 10.38 9.43 -16.10
CA GLU A 283 10.59 7.99 -16.22
C GLU A 283 10.83 7.54 -17.68
N LEU A 284 10.15 8.15 -18.64
CA LEU A 284 10.27 7.81 -20.05
C LEU A 284 11.30 8.68 -20.79
N LYS A 285 11.77 9.77 -20.17
CA LYS A 285 12.67 10.77 -20.77
C LYS A 285 12.10 11.34 -22.08
N ILE A 286 10.82 11.65 -22.09
CA ILE A 286 10.09 12.20 -23.23
C ILE A 286 9.49 13.57 -22.87
N GLU A 287 9.26 14.39 -23.89
CA GLU A 287 8.40 15.56 -23.75
C GLU A 287 6.94 15.14 -23.97
N ILE A 288 6.07 15.51 -23.03
CA ILE A 288 4.61 15.36 -23.15
C ILE A 288 4.08 16.78 -23.25
N CYS A 289 3.46 17.08 -24.37
CA CYS A 289 2.82 18.38 -24.66
C CYS A 289 1.49 18.49 -23.90
#